data_07ec0c4afca906d98bca5b59b4239590
#
_entry.id   07ec0c4afca906d98bca5b59b4239590
#
_cell.length_a   1.000
_cell.length_b   1.000
_cell.length_c   1.000
_cell.angle_alpha   90.00
_cell.angle_beta   90.00
_cell.angle_gamma   90.00
#
_symmetry.space_group_name_H-M   'P 1'
#
loop_
_entity.id
_entity.type
_entity.pdbx_description
1 polymer ?
#
loop_
_entity_poly.entity_id
_entity_poly.type
_entity_poly.pdbx_seq_one_letter_code
_entity_poly.pdbx_strand_id
1 'polypeptide(L)'
;FTHPEIIAPNITAQGDVNAIKVSWPMVEHAILYKVFRNGGYLTDVTRTFFIDNVPAGSEYCYTISAEDSYGTEGPKSEIKCAKGMYAPPATLSSDILKNTIALSWLSVNDVSGYHLYRNDSLIVETKDLSYLEKGLKFDTSYDYKIASYDKDGDDGPYTRLTLMTHEEVIAPNLSGNADLESIQISWSKLPLKIDHKYRIYRDGAMIKELIDTSYIDIVTPGQFYCYSISCVDTYGTEGPKSNEECLKIMVNYPDQLSIVGDVKRVIFKWAKMIGAELYHIYRVDKDSGEKTFLTSTKGNYYEHKGLEFDTEYCYSVSSIDQDNEEGPQSPTMCDVVLPPPHLSLIDVTFVEESGNDLLDGRENALFI
;
A
#
# COMPACT_ATOMS: atom_id res chain seq x y z
N PHE A 1 56.60 58.75 -41.63
CA PHE A 1 55.81 57.55 -41.25
C PHE A 1 54.71 58.03 -40.32
N THR A 2 53.42 57.88 -40.75
CA THR A 2 52.28 58.08 -39.88
C THR A 2 52.10 56.82 -39.04
N HIS A 3 52.02 56.96 -37.68
CA HIS A 3 51.70 55.84 -36.82
C HIS A 3 50.30 55.36 -37.14
N PRO A 4 50.04 54.09 -37.08
CA PRO A 4 48.67 53.57 -37.24
C PRO A 4 47.80 54.09 -36.13
N GLU A 5 46.57 54.43 -36.47
CA GLU A 5 45.57 54.94 -35.48
C GLU A 5 45.06 53.75 -34.62
N ILE A 6 45.14 53.91 -33.31
CA ILE A 6 44.56 52.95 -32.35
C ILE A 6 43.13 53.35 -32.04
N ILE A 7 42.19 52.45 -32.30
CA ILE A 7 40.77 52.70 -32.03
C ILE A 7 40.37 52.28 -30.59
N ALA A 8 39.30 52.83 -30.10
CA ALA A 8 38.72 52.44 -28.80
C ALA A 8 38.25 50.96 -28.81
N PRO A 9 38.61 50.15 -27.77
CA PRO A 9 38.06 48.79 -27.64
C PRO A 9 36.56 48.78 -27.51
N ASN A 10 35.83 47.84 -28.15
CA ASN A 10 34.43 47.63 -27.91
C ASN A 10 34.24 46.60 -26.80
N ILE A 11 33.90 47.04 -25.58
CA ILE A 11 33.90 46.19 -24.39
C ILE A 11 32.53 45.66 -24.04
N THR A 12 32.51 44.48 -23.36
CA THR A 12 31.37 43.94 -22.63
C THR A 12 31.77 43.74 -21.17
N ALA A 13 30.85 44.01 -20.23
CA ALA A 13 31.04 43.67 -18.82
C ALA A 13 29.94 42.73 -18.39
N GLN A 14 30.29 41.65 -17.72
CA GLN A 14 29.36 40.61 -17.26
C GLN A 14 29.68 40.24 -15.81
N GLY A 15 28.66 40.18 -14.97
CA GLY A 15 28.76 39.69 -13.62
C GLY A 15 29.07 38.19 -13.58
N ASP A 16 29.88 37.80 -12.61
CA ASP A 16 30.20 36.43 -12.23
C ASP A 16 30.22 36.32 -10.69
N VAL A 17 30.35 35.11 -10.15
CA VAL A 17 30.41 34.90 -8.70
C VAL A 17 31.60 35.62 -8.07
N ASN A 18 31.27 36.60 -7.20
CA ASN A 18 32.29 37.46 -6.59
C ASN A 18 33.27 38.11 -7.57
N ALA A 19 32.85 38.33 -8.82
CA ALA A 19 33.72 38.85 -9.87
C ALA A 19 32.89 39.54 -10.97
N ILE A 20 33.60 40.36 -11.76
CA ILE A 20 33.08 40.92 -13.01
C ILE A 20 34.12 40.60 -14.09
N LYS A 21 33.67 39.97 -15.19
CA LYS A 21 34.47 39.72 -16.39
C LYS A 21 34.20 40.86 -17.40
N VAL A 22 35.27 41.57 -17.76
CA VAL A 22 35.31 42.51 -18.86
C VAL A 22 36.01 41.90 -20.03
N SER A 23 35.49 41.94 -21.23
CA SER A 23 36.07 41.35 -22.42
C SER A 23 35.85 42.22 -23.66
N TRP A 24 36.78 42.12 -24.62
CA TRP A 24 36.78 42.91 -25.85
C TRP A 24 37.44 42.11 -26.99
N PRO A 25 37.14 42.44 -28.24
CA PRO A 25 37.91 41.95 -29.40
C PRO A 25 39.33 42.54 -29.43
N MET A 26 40.25 41.85 -30.03
CA MET A 26 41.60 42.37 -30.26
C MET A 26 41.53 43.65 -31.10
N VAL A 27 42.20 44.72 -30.62
CA VAL A 27 42.37 45.96 -31.37
C VAL A 27 43.65 45.86 -32.21
N GLU A 28 43.60 46.23 -33.47
CA GLU A 28 44.72 46.13 -34.40
C GLU A 28 45.85 47.03 -33.90
N HIS A 29 47.12 46.56 -33.98
CA HIS A 29 48.32 47.18 -33.50
C HIS A 29 48.45 47.36 -31.97
N ALA A 30 47.46 46.96 -31.16
CA ALA A 30 47.52 46.99 -29.72
C ALA A 30 48.40 45.85 -29.20
N ILE A 31 49.31 46.14 -28.27
CA ILE A 31 50.13 45.18 -27.54
C ILE A 31 49.76 45.14 -26.06
N LEU A 32 49.05 46.14 -25.57
CA LEU A 32 48.68 46.34 -24.17
C LEU A 32 47.28 46.96 -24.09
N TYR A 33 46.56 46.64 -23.03
CA TYR A 33 45.26 47.28 -22.70
C TYR A 33 45.28 47.76 -21.27
N LYS A 34 44.93 49.04 -21.07
CA LYS A 34 44.77 49.63 -19.73
C LYS A 34 43.34 49.52 -19.28
N VAL A 35 43.16 48.92 -18.11
CA VAL A 35 41.85 48.72 -17.50
C VAL A 35 41.59 49.85 -16.48
N PHE A 36 40.44 50.47 -16.59
CA PHE A 36 40.00 51.51 -15.63
C PHE A 36 38.68 51.04 -14.98
N ARG A 37 38.56 51.19 -13.65
CA ARG A 37 37.37 50.90 -12.87
C ARG A 37 36.87 52.19 -12.22
N ASN A 38 35.59 52.52 -12.39
CA ASN A 38 34.96 53.74 -11.90
C ASN A 38 35.76 55.00 -12.23
N GLY A 39 36.34 55.06 -13.43
CA GLY A 39 37.20 56.13 -13.95
C GLY A 39 38.66 56.12 -13.46
N GLY A 40 38.98 55.37 -12.43
CA GLY A 40 40.36 55.20 -11.95
C GLY A 40 41.13 54.07 -12.68
N TYR A 41 42.43 54.31 -12.97
CA TYR A 41 43.31 53.27 -13.51
C TYR A 41 43.40 52.09 -12.53
N LEU A 42 43.32 50.85 -13.04
CA LEU A 42 43.34 49.64 -12.23
C LEU A 42 44.59 48.80 -12.53
N THR A 43 44.80 48.43 -13.80
CA THR A 43 45.88 47.57 -14.21
C THR A 43 46.06 47.54 -15.73
N ASP A 44 47.21 46.98 -16.17
CA ASP A 44 47.49 46.64 -17.56
C ASP A 44 47.32 45.14 -17.81
N VAL A 45 46.83 44.80 -19.00
CA VAL A 45 46.71 43.41 -19.46
C VAL A 45 47.12 43.29 -20.93
N THR A 46 47.69 42.13 -21.32
CA THR A 46 48.04 41.83 -22.71
C THR A 46 46.98 40.94 -23.40
N ARG A 47 46.06 40.44 -22.63
CA ARG A 47 44.92 39.61 -23.11
C ARG A 47 43.69 40.46 -23.34
N THR A 48 42.73 39.93 -24.08
CA THR A 48 41.50 40.62 -24.47
C THR A 48 40.35 40.44 -23.45
N PHE A 49 40.68 40.16 -22.21
CA PHE A 49 39.74 40.10 -21.09
C PHE A 49 40.43 40.39 -19.77
N PHE A 50 39.65 40.83 -18.81
CA PHE A 50 40.05 41.07 -17.43
C PHE A 50 38.95 40.52 -16.49
N ILE A 51 39.36 39.86 -15.41
CA ILE A 51 38.46 39.43 -14.34
C ILE A 51 38.81 40.24 -13.11
N ASP A 52 37.86 41.02 -12.65
CA ASP A 52 37.93 41.82 -11.42
C ASP A 52 37.22 41.09 -10.29
N ASN A 53 37.92 40.71 -9.23
CA ASN A 53 37.35 40.12 -8.03
C ASN A 53 36.73 41.26 -7.21
N VAL A 54 35.39 41.22 -7.12
CA VAL A 54 34.63 42.26 -6.45
C VAL A 54 33.60 41.62 -5.50
N PRO A 55 33.19 42.32 -4.43
CA PRO A 55 32.12 41.82 -3.58
C PRO A 55 30.84 41.62 -4.37
N ALA A 56 30.11 40.50 -4.07
CA ALA A 56 28.79 40.28 -4.65
C ALA A 56 27.82 41.42 -4.32
N GLY A 57 26.88 41.65 -5.22
CA GLY A 57 25.89 42.74 -5.11
C GLY A 57 26.45 44.15 -5.33
N SER A 58 27.77 44.30 -5.60
CA SER A 58 28.41 45.60 -5.86
C SER A 58 28.54 45.81 -7.36
N GLU A 59 28.13 47.01 -7.82
CA GLU A 59 28.25 47.43 -9.22
C GLU A 59 29.55 48.21 -9.47
N TYR A 60 30.23 47.90 -10.56
CA TYR A 60 31.42 48.60 -11.02
C TYR A 60 31.32 48.87 -12.51
N CYS A 61 31.84 50.06 -12.93
CA CYS A 61 31.87 50.46 -14.32
C CYS A 61 33.29 50.47 -14.86
N TYR A 62 33.47 50.01 -16.07
CA TYR A 62 34.76 49.83 -16.70
C TYR A 62 34.89 50.61 -18.00
N THR A 63 36.11 51.08 -18.27
CA THR A 63 36.57 51.54 -19.59
C THR A 63 37.94 50.93 -19.87
N ILE A 64 38.22 50.69 -21.13
CA ILE A 64 39.49 50.10 -21.59
C ILE A 64 40.06 51.03 -22.66
N SER A 65 41.36 51.31 -22.62
CA SER A 65 42.13 51.87 -23.73
C SER A 65 43.16 50.84 -24.23
N ALA A 66 43.57 50.95 -25.47
CA ALA A 66 44.60 50.10 -26.09
C ALA A 66 45.87 50.92 -26.29
N GLU A 67 47.07 50.29 -26.13
CA GLU A 67 48.34 50.94 -26.33
C GLU A 67 49.18 50.14 -27.36
N ASP A 68 49.85 50.88 -28.28
CA ASP A 68 50.72 50.30 -29.30
C ASP A 68 52.14 50.04 -28.83
N SER A 69 52.96 49.46 -29.69
CA SER A 69 54.37 49.19 -29.43
C SER A 69 55.28 50.46 -29.21
N TYR A 70 54.74 51.60 -29.49
CA TYR A 70 55.42 52.89 -29.32
C TYR A 70 55.00 53.60 -28.03
N GLY A 71 54.12 52.98 -27.23
CA GLY A 71 53.58 53.56 -26.01
C GLY A 71 52.49 54.59 -26.25
N THR A 72 51.87 54.60 -27.47
CA THR A 72 50.75 55.51 -27.76
C THR A 72 49.44 54.89 -27.29
N GLU A 73 48.77 55.57 -26.33
CA GLU A 73 47.46 55.16 -25.83
C GLU A 73 46.35 55.73 -26.71
N GLY A 74 45.48 54.85 -27.23
CA GLY A 74 44.31 55.22 -27.94
C GLY A 74 43.14 55.70 -27.07
N PRO A 75 42.02 56.08 -27.64
CA PRO A 75 40.85 56.49 -26.88
C PRO A 75 40.28 55.39 -25.98
N LYS A 76 39.65 55.77 -24.87
CA LYS A 76 38.93 54.84 -23.99
C LYS A 76 37.66 54.35 -24.64
N SER A 77 37.23 53.12 -24.34
CA SER A 77 35.96 52.54 -24.71
C SER A 77 34.77 53.35 -24.14
N GLU A 78 33.59 53.02 -24.60
CA GLU A 78 32.37 53.35 -23.88
C GLU A 78 32.39 52.69 -22.50
N ILE A 79 31.70 53.29 -21.54
CA ILE A 79 31.53 52.75 -20.19
C ILE A 79 30.56 51.57 -20.23
N LYS A 80 30.98 50.43 -19.61
CA LYS A 80 30.10 49.28 -19.36
C LYS A 80 30.17 48.96 -17.88
N CYS A 81 28.97 48.77 -17.27
CA CYS A 81 28.85 48.44 -15.86
C CYS A 81 28.31 47.02 -15.70
N ALA A 82 28.65 46.38 -14.59
CA ALA A 82 28.12 45.06 -14.19
C ALA A 82 28.17 44.91 -12.66
N LYS A 83 27.40 44.03 -12.11
CA LYS A 83 27.43 43.65 -10.68
C LYS A 83 28.11 42.33 -10.48
N GLY A 84 28.91 42.19 -9.41
CA GLY A 84 29.33 40.88 -8.91
C GLY A 84 28.12 40.11 -8.43
N MET A 85 28.02 38.80 -8.77
CA MET A 85 26.90 37.96 -8.40
C MET A 85 27.17 37.18 -7.12
N TYR A 86 26.13 36.91 -6.37
CA TYR A 86 26.17 35.94 -5.26
C TYR A 86 26.31 34.52 -5.82
N ALA A 87 27.01 33.65 -5.08
CA ALA A 87 27.04 32.23 -5.41
C ALA A 87 25.64 31.62 -5.26
N PRO A 88 25.32 30.62 -6.08
CA PRO A 88 24.11 29.85 -5.83
C PRO A 88 24.25 29.03 -4.54
N PRO A 89 23.17 28.60 -3.90
CA PRO A 89 23.24 27.62 -2.82
C PRO A 89 24.03 26.39 -3.27
N ALA A 90 25.00 25.93 -2.46
CA ALA A 90 25.93 24.89 -2.87
C ALA A 90 25.27 23.52 -3.06
N THR A 91 24.18 23.28 -2.35
CA THR A 91 23.40 22.04 -2.43
C THR A 91 21.92 22.34 -2.56
N LEU A 92 21.23 21.56 -3.34
CA LEU A 92 19.76 21.49 -3.37
C LEU A 92 19.40 20.03 -3.15
N SER A 93 18.95 19.72 -1.94
CA SER A 93 18.56 18.38 -1.51
C SER A 93 17.05 18.24 -1.55
N SER A 94 16.58 17.01 -1.70
CA SER A 94 15.15 16.73 -1.76
C SER A 94 14.78 15.44 -1.09
N ASP A 95 13.56 15.42 -0.48
CA ASP A 95 12.83 14.23 -0.10
C ASP A 95 11.51 14.21 -0.86
N ILE A 96 11.19 13.06 -1.46
CA ILE A 96 9.96 12.87 -2.23
C ILE A 96 9.05 11.94 -1.45
N LEU A 97 7.82 12.40 -1.19
CA LEU A 97 6.78 11.61 -0.54
C LEU A 97 5.49 11.72 -1.35
N LYS A 98 5.13 10.66 -2.06
CA LYS A 98 3.96 10.65 -2.96
C LYS A 98 4.06 11.74 -4.03
N ASN A 99 3.16 12.72 -3.98
CA ASN A 99 3.08 13.90 -4.81
C ASN A 99 3.48 15.19 -4.06
N THR A 100 4.38 15.04 -3.11
CA THR A 100 4.94 16.15 -2.31
C THR A 100 6.46 16.10 -2.42
N ILE A 101 7.09 17.25 -2.63
CA ILE A 101 8.54 17.38 -2.68
C ILE A 101 8.96 18.37 -1.60
N ALA A 102 9.82 17.90 -0.68
CA ALA A 102 10.50 18.77 0.27
C ALA A 102 11.88 19.10 -0.27
N LEU A 103 12.17 20.39 -0.42
CA LEU A 103 13.45 20.91 -0.88
C LEU A 103 14.18 21.57 0.29
N SER A 104 15.52 21.43 0.33
CA SER A 104 16.36 22.13 1.29
C SER A 104 17.70 22.51 0.67
N TRP A 105 18.31 23.61 1.15
CA TRP A 105 19.58 24.13 0.65
C TRP A 105 20.39 24.76 1.77
N LEU A 106 21.68 24.95 1.50
CA LEU A 106 22.58 25.61 2.42
C LEU A 106 22.52 27.14 2.28
N SER A 107 22.71 27.85 3.38
CA SER A 107 22.75 29.29 3.38
C SER A 107 23.92 29.86 2.60
N VAL A 108 23.69 30.96 1.92
CA VAL A 108 24.73 31.83 1.33
C VAL A 108 24.77 33.13 2.14
N ASN A 109 25.99 33.61 2.44
CA ASN A 109 26.15 34.82 3.24
C ASN A 109 25.74 36.09 2.49
N ASP A 110 25.25 37.07 3.23
CA ASP A 110 24.98 38.44 2.78
C ASP A 110 23.94 38.58 1.65
N VAL A 111 23.18 37.50 1.35
CA VAL A 111 22.10 37.53 0.35
C VAL A 111 20.83 38.17 0.92
N SER A 112 19.99 38.71 0.06
CA SER A 112 18.67 39.21 0.43
C SER A 112 17.67 38.10 0.64
N GLY A 113 17.86 36.95 -0.06
CA GLY A 113 17.06 35.76 0.02
C GLY A 113 17.32 34.82 -1.15
N TYR A 114 16.33 33.94 -1.41
CA TYR A 114 16.40 32.90 -2.44
C TYR A 114 15.16 32.95 -3.32
N HIS A 115 15.36 32.85 -4.62
CA HIS A 115 14.31 32.62 -5.60
C HIS A 115 14.31 31.14 -6.01
N LEU A 116 13.22 30.44 -5.74
CA LEU A 116 13.02 29.04 -6.16
C LEU A 116 12.06 29.00 -7.34
N TYR A 117 12.48 28.32 -8.38
CA TYR A 117 11.72 28.14 -9.61
C TYR A 117 11.39 26.66 -9.83
N ARG A 118 10.24 26.41 -10.44
CA ARG A 118 9.84 25.11 -10.97
C ARG A 118 9.48 25.28 -12.46
N ASN A 119 10.08 24.48 -13.33
CA ASN A 119 9.87 24.53 -14.77
C ASN A 119 9.97 25.98 -15.30
N ASP A 120 11.03 26.69 -14.88
CA ASP A 120 11.33 28.10 -15.17
C ASP A 120 10.36 29.16 -14.61
N SER A 121 9.33 28.76 -13.89
CA SER A 121 8.41 29.68 -13.22
C SER A 121 8.80 29.88 -11.77
N LEU A 122 8.89 31.14 -11.33
CA LEU A 122 9.14 31.48 -9.91
C LEU A 122 7.96 30.96 -9.06
N ILE A 123 8.25 30.12 -8.06
CA ILE A 123 7.23 29.55 -7.16
C ILE A 123 7.29 30.15 -5.78
N VAL A 124 8.46 30.60 -5.33
CA VAL A 124 8.60 31.25 -4.04
C VAL A 124 9.84 32.15 -4.01
N GLU A 125 9.69 33.29 -3.35
CA GLU A 125 10.75 34.15 -2.83
C GLU A 125 10.79 33.96 -1.31
N THR A 126 11.97 33.62 -0.74
CA THR A 126 12.06 33.25 0.69
C THR A 126 13.42 33.56 1.27
N LYS A 127 13.50 33.67 2.60
CA LYS A 127 14.73 33.64 3.40
C LYS A 127 14.93 32.32 4.12
N ASP A 128 13.93 31.45 4.09
CA ASP A 128 14.03 30.11 4.65
C ASP A 128 15.00 29.25 3.83
N LEU A 129 15.52 28.18 4.45
CA LEU A 129 16.43 27.25 3.83
C LEU A 129 15.75 25.96 3.36
N SER A 130 14.43 25.95 3.34
CA SER A 130 13.62 24.82 2.89
C SER A 130 12.30 25.28 2.30
N TYR A 131 11.72 24.44 1.46
CA TYR A 131 10.41 24.64 0.87
C TYR A 131 9.69 23.30 0.69
N LEU A 132 8.41 23.24 1.04
CA LEU A 132 7.57 22.06 0.91
C LEU A 132 6.50 22.31 -0.15
N GLU A 133 6.59 21.62 -1.27
CA GLU A 133 5.60 21.70 -2.34
C GLU A 133 4.69 20.47 -2.32
N LYS A 134 3.38 20.70 -2.28
CA LYS A 134 2.34 19.67 -2.18
C LYS A 134 1.41 19.70 -3.40
N GLY A 135 0.69 18.59 -3.63
CA GLY A 135 -0.35 18.53 -4.66
C GLY A 135 0.21 18.52 -6.08
N LEU A 136 1.44 18.07 -6.24
CA LEU A 136 2.04 17.84 -7.56
C LEU A 136 1.33 16.67 -8.26
N LYS A 137 1.44 16.60 -9.59
CA LYS A 137 0.95 15.45 -10.33
C LYS A 137 1.84 14.24 -10.04
N PHE A 138 1.25 13.07 -9.93
CA PHE A 138 1.98 11.81 -9.81
C PHE A 138 2.74 11.49 -11.11
N ASP A 139 3.77 10.64 -11.03
CA ASP A 139 4.58 10.14 -12.15
C ASP A 139 5.00 11.27 -13.10
N THR A 140 5.38 12.43 -12.53
CA THR A 140 5.67 13.65 -13.29
C THR A 140 7.04 14.20 -12.90
N SER A 141 7.83 14.55 -13.93
CA SER A 141 9.14 15.19 -13.76
C SER A 141 8.99 16.69 -13.60
N TYR A 142 9.76 17.25 -12.66
CA TYR A 142 9.84 18.67 -12.38
C TYR A 142 11.28 19.14 -12.33
N ASP A 143 11.58 20.24 -13.02
CA ASP A 143 12.89 20.88 -12.98
C ASP A 143 12.85 22.02 -11.97
N TYR A 144 13.63 21.88 -10.90
CA TYR A 144 13.82 22.93 -9.92
C TYR A 144 15.14 23.63 -10.14
N LYS A 145 15.14 24.95 -9.93
CA LYS A 145 16.37 25.74 -9.85
C LYS A 145 16.23 26.79 -8.75
N ILE A 146 17.33 27.03 -8.04
CA ILE A 146 17.40 28.00 -6.97
C ILE A 146 18.55 28.98 -7.21
N ALA A 147 18.33 30.25 -6.97
CA ALA A 147 19.33 31.30 -6.97
C ALA A 147 19.32 32.08 -5.66
N SER A 148 20.45 32.58 -5.28
CA SER A 148 20.55 33.67 -4.31
C SER A 148 20.31 34.98 -5.03
N TYR A 149 19.57 35.94 -4.45
CA TYR A 149 19.34 37.24 -5.05
C TYR A 149 19.88 38.38 -4.18
N ASP A 150 20.22 39.51 -4.83
CA ASP A 150 20.73 40.68 -4.18
C ASP A 150 19.62 41.65 -3.67
N LYS A 151 20.01 42.80 -3.11
CA LYS A 151 19.07 43.83 -2.58
C LYS A 151 18.16 44.46 -3.66
N ASP A 152 18.53 44.34 -4.91
CA ASP A 152 17.78 44.87 -6.06
C ASP A 152 16.86 43.81 -6.67
N GLY A 153 16.91 42.55 -6.17
CA GLY A 153 16.16 41.41 -6.64
C GLY A 153 16.79 40.67 -7.83
N ASP A 154 18.07 40.96 -8.12
CA ASP A 154 18.78 40.33 -9.24
C ASP A 154 19.32 38.96 -8.83
N ASP A 155 18.98 37.92 -9.61
CA ASP A 155 19.44 36.55 -9.39
C ASP A 155 20.91 36.37 -9.75
N GLY A 156 21.63 35.64 -8.90
CA GLY A 156 22.90 35.01 -9.25
C GLY A 156 22.68 33.74 -10.09
N PRO A 157 23.77 32.96 -10.29
CA PRO A 157 23.67 31.65 -10.94
C PRO A 157 22.76 30.69 -10.20
N TYR A 158 22.28 29.65 -10.92
CA TYR A 158 21.33 28.67 -10.38
C TYR A 158 21.99 27.35 -10.02
N THR A 159 21.59 26.78 -8.88
CA THR A 159 21.70 25.33 -8.63
C THR A 159 20.44 24.67 -9.14
N ARG A 160 20.57 23.53 -9.84
CA ARG A 160 19.46 22.85 -10.52
C ARG A 160 19.32 21.42 -10.01
N LEU A 161 18.06 20.93 -10.00
CA LEU A 161 17.71 19.56 -9.63
C LEU A 161 16.45 19.15 -10.37
N THR A 162 16.52 18.02 -11.08
CA THR A 162 15.35 17.40 -11.72
C THR A 162 14.86 16.28 -10.84
N LEU A 163 13.57 16.27 -10.52
CA LEU A 163 12.91 15.31 -9.63
C LEU A 163 11.66 14.75 -10.28
N MET A 164 11.35 13.51 -9.96
CA MET A 164 10.14 12.83 -10.42
C MET A 164 9.31 12.40 -9.24
N THR A 165 8.05 12.77 -9.21
CA THR A 165 7.09 12.32 -8.18
C THR A 165 6.81 10.82 -8.34
N HIS A 166 6.40 10.16 -7.23
CA HIS A 166 6.06 8.75 -7.26
C HIS A 166 4.81 8.48 -8.13
N GLU A 167 4.65 7.24 -8.55
CA GLU A 167 3.39 6.78 -9.16
C GLU A 167 2.25 6.88 -8.16
N GLU A 168 1.03 7.07 -8.67
CA GLU A 168 -0.16 7.05 -7.84
C GLU A 168 -0.52 5.62 -7.46
N VAL A 169 -0.52 5.33 -6.16
CA VAL A 169 -0.99 4.04 -5.65
C VAL A 169 -2.50 4.10 -5.54
N ILE A 170 -3.19 3.44 -6.46
CA ILE A 170 -4.66 3.38 -6.52
C ILE A 170 -5.22 2.22 -5.69
N ALA A 171 -6.52 2.26 -5.39
CA ALA A 171 -7.22 1.17 -4.72
C ALA A 171 -7.31 -0.06 -5.65
N PRO A 172 -6.99 -1.27 -5.16
CA PRO A 172 -7.28 -2.50 -5.91
C PRO A 172 -8.79 -2.75 -6.02
N ASN A 173 -9.22 -3.48 -7.06
CA ASN A 173 -10.58 -3.98 -7.15
C ASN A 173 -10.68 -5.34 -6.46
N LEU A 174 -11.40 -5.38 -5.34
CA LEU A 174 -11.60 -6.58 -4.54
C LEU A 174 -12.86 -7.32 -4.97
N SER A 175 -12.75 -8.64 -5.04
CA SER A 175 -13.88 -9.57 -5.15
C SER A 175 -13.66 -10.74 -4.21
N GLY A 176 -14.74 -11.31 -3.70
CA GLY A 176 -14.67 -12.44 -2.78
C GLY A 176 -15.72 -13.50 -3.05
N ASN A 177 -15.45 -14.70 -2.58
CA ASN A 177 -16.36 -15.81 -2.57
C ASN A 177 -16.24 -16.59 -1.26
N ALA A 178 -17.38 -16.99 -0.68
CA ALA A 178 -17.43 -17.81 0.52
C ALA A 178 -17.70 -19.27 0.12
N ASP A 179 -16.94 -20.18 0.69
CA ASP A 179 -17.18 -21.62 0.68
C ASP A 179 -17.60 -22.08 2.07
N LEU A 180 -17.82 -23.38 2.29
CA LEU A 180 -18.24 -23.92 3.60
C LEU A 180 -17.14 -23.88 4.67
N GLU A 181 -15.88 -23.71 4.29
CA GLU A 181 -14.74 -23.79 5.20
C GLU A 181 -13.83 -22.55 5.15
N SER A 182 -13.97 -21.71 4.11
CA SER A 182 -13.08 -20.57 3.89
C SER A 182 -13.74 -19.44 3.10
N ILE A 183 -13.15 -18.25 3.22
CA ILE A 183 -13.42 -17.13 2.34
C ILE A 183 -12.21 -16.94 1.45
N GLN A 184 -12.42 -16.96 0.15
CA GLN A 184 -11.41 -16.62 -0.85
C GLN A 184 -11.66 -15.21 -1.36
N ILE A 185 -10.68 -14.35 -1.22
CA ILE A 185 -10.66 -13.02 -1.80
C ILE A 185 -9.61 -12.93 -2.90
N SER A 186 -9.88 -12.14 -3.93
CA SER A 186 -8.99 -11.95 -5.07
C SER A 186 -9.11 -10.53 -5.63
N TRP A 187 -8.04 -10.08 -6.29
CA TRP A 187 -7.99 -8.74 -6.89
C TRP A 187 -7.09 -8.73 -8.13
N SER A 188 -7.26 -7.73 -8.98
CA SER A 188 -6.40 -7.53 -10.13
C SER A 188 -5.07 -6.93 -9.71
N LYS A 189 -3.98 -7.41 -10.30
CA LYS A 189 -2.66 -6.79 -10.14
C LYS A 189 -2.71 -5.35 -10.62
N LEU A 190 -2.20 -4.42 -9.80
CA LEU A 190 -2.12 -3.01 -10.18
C LEU A 190 -1.03 -2.79 -11.24
N PRO A 191 -1.26 -1.89 -12.21
CA PRO A 191 -0.33 -1.62 -13.30
C PRO A 191 0.81 -0.66 -12.89
N LEU A 192 1.34 -0.82 -11.67
CA LEU A 192 2.46 -0.02 -11.18
C LEU A 192 3.78 -0.50 -11.78
N LYS A 193 4.66 0.42 -12.14
CA LYS A 193 6.00 0.14 -12.69
C LYS A 193 6.99 -0.30 -11.62
N ILE A 194 6.68 -0.04 -10.36
CA ILE A 194 7.51 -0.37 -9.20
C ILE A 194 6.96 -1.59 -8.47
N ASP A 195 7.82 -2.29 -7.76
CA ASP A 195 7.40 -3.39 -6.90
C ASP A 195 6.47 -2.89 -5.79
N HIS A 196 5.49 -3.71 -5.47
CA HIS A 196 4.48 -3.38 -4.49
C HIS A 196 3.95 -4.64 -3.80
N LYS A 197 3.31 -4.42 -2.65
CA LYS A 197 2.65 -5.44 -1.86
C LYS A 197 1.21 -5.03 -1.59
N TYR A 198 0.39 -6.02 -1.18
CA TYR A 198 -0.99 -5.78 -0.76
C TYR A 198 -1.13 -6.05 0.73
N ARG A 199 -1.86 -5.18 1.42
CA ARG A 199 -2.31 -5.36 2.80
C ARG A 199 -3.76 -5.74 2.82
N ILE A 200 -4.05 -6.85 3.48
CA ILE A 200 -5.40 -7.37 3.64
C ILE A 200 -5.90 -6.97 5.02
N TYR A 201 -7.10 -6.45 5.05
CA TYR A 201 -7.82 -6.10 6.26
C TYR A 201 -9.08 -6.95 6.36
N ARG A 202 -9.34 -7.46 7.56
CA ARG A 202 -10.58 -8.13 7.93
C ARG A 202 -11.19 -7.37 9.10
N ASP A 203 -12.45 -6.95 8.97
CA ASP A 203 -13.18 -6.18 9.98
C ASP A 203 -12.39 -4.93 10.45
N GLY A 204 -11.73 -4.26 9.50
CA GLY A 204 -10.90 -3.09 9.71
C GLY A 204 -9.48 -3.35 10.22
N ALA A 205 -9.17 -4.55 10.72
CA ALA A 205 -7.85 -4.93 11.21
C ALA A 205 -6.97 -5.54 10.10
N MET A 206 -5.70 -5.14 10.01
CA MET A 206 -4.76 -5.75 9.09
C MET A 206 -4.43 -7.18 9.53
N ILE A 207 -4.65 -8.15 8.65
CA ILE A 207 -4.41 -9.58 8.92
C ILE A 207 -3.21 -10.15 8.14
N LYS A 208 -2.88 -9.57 6.98
CA LYS A 208 -1.82 -10.11 6.12
C LYS A 208 -1.21 -9.03 5.22
N GLU A 209 0.07 -9.19 4.89
CA GLU A 209 0.77 -8.49 3.81
C GLU A 209 1.38 -9.54 2.87
N LEU A 210 1.19 -9.40 1.55
CA LEU A 210 1.66 -10.34 0.54
C LEU A 210 1.80 -9.70 -0.85
N ILE A 211 2.43 -10.39 -1.79
CA ILE A 211 2.62 -9.95 -3.19
C ILE A 211 1.63 -10.61 -4.16
N ASP A 212 0.98 -11.69 -3.73
CA ASP A 212 -0.02 -12.41 -4.53
C ASP A 212 -1.28 -11.57 -4.71
N THR A 213 -2.13 -11.98 -5.62
CA THR A 213 -3.40 -11.32 -5.96
C THR A 213 -4.63 -12.10 -5.47
N SER A 214 -4.43 -13.02 -4.53
CA SER A 214 -5.50 -13.76 -3.87
C SER A 214 -5.07 -14.19 -2.46
N TYR A 215 -6.07 -14.41 -1.61
CA TYR A 215 -5.87 -14.90 -0.25
C TYR A 215 -7.05 -15.78 0.16
N ILE A 216 -6.76 -16.86 0.86
CA ILE A 216 -7.76 -17.75 1.46
C ILE A 216 -7.69 -17.56 2.96
N ASP A 217 -8.82 -17.20 3.56
CA ASP A 217 -8.99 -17.00 4.99
C ASP A 217 -9.87 -18.10 5.58
N ILE A 218 -9.33 -18.85 6.54
CA ILE A 218 -10.08 -19.86 7.29
C ILE A 218 -10.67 -19.16 8.51
N VAL A 219 -11.98 -19.06 8.56
CA VAL A 219 -12.72 -18.32 9.57
C VAL A 219 -13.83 -19.15 10.18
N THR A 220 -14.42 -18.67 11.27
CA THR A 220 -15.52 -19.36 11.97
C THR A 220 -16.79 -19.33 11.13
N PRO A 221 -17.43 -20.47 10.86
CA PRO A 221 -18.72 -20.52 10.16
C PRO A 221 -19.84 -19.77 10.91
N GLY A 222 -20.88 -19.34 10.17
CA GLY A 222 -22.04 -18.64 10.70
C GLY A 222 -21.81 -17.16 11.02
N GLN A 223 -20.67 -16.59 10.63
CA GLN A 223 -20.30 -15.19 10.86
C GLN A 223 -20.11 -14.44 9.56
N PHE A 224 -20.36 -13.11 9.58
CA PHE A 224 -19.95 -12.19 8.52
C PHE A 224 -18.54 -11.70 8.74
N TYR A 225 -17.79 -11.58 7.65
CA TYR A 225 -16.46 -10.99 7.63
C TYR A 225 -16.35 -9.99 6.50
N CYS A 226 -15.94 -8.78 6.81
CA CYS A 226 -15.76 -7.71 5.84
C CYS A 226 -14.29 -7.50 5.50
N TYR A 227 -13.94 -7.57 4.22
CA TYR A 227 -12.58 -7.46 3.73
C TYR A 227 -12.39 -6.17 2.96
N SER A 228 -11.22 -5.57 3.13
CA SER A 228 -10.71 -4.54 2.25
C SER A 228 -9.22 -4.74 2.05
N ILE A 229 -8.69 -4.23 0.95
CA ILE A 229 -7.26 -4.32 0.64
C ILE A 229 -6.71 -2.96 0.24
N SER A 230 -5.45 -2.72 0.54
CA SER A 230 -4.67 -1.60 0.02
C SER A 230 -3.40 -2.09 -0.65
N CYS A 231 -2.81 -1.25 -1.48
CA CYS A 231 -1.49 -1.48 -2.06
C CYS A 231 -0.46 -0.62 -1.32
N VAL A 232 0.75 -1.15 -1.13
CA VAL A 232 1.89 -0.45 -0.53
C VAL A 232 3.06 -0.51 -1.51
N ASP A 233 3.60 0.64 -1.89
CA ASP A 233 4.75 0.74 -2.78
C ASP A 233 6.09 0.43 -2.06
N THR A 234 7.18 0.40 -2.82
CA THR A 234 8.54 0.17 -2.29
C THR A 234 9.04 1.28 -1.37
N TYR A 235 8.41 2.45 -1.38
CA TYR A 235 8.74 3.57 -0.50
C TYR A 235 7.97 3.50 0.82
N GLY A 236 7.11 2.48 1.01
CA GLY A 236 6.25 2.32 2.18
C GLY A 236 4.99 3.18 2.13
N THR A 237 4.69 3.78 0.98
CA THR A 237 3.46 4.55 0.79
C THR A 237 2.28 3.62 0.61
N GLU A 238 1.32 3.70 1.51
CA GLU A 238 0.06 2.99 1.40
C GLU A 238 -0.96 3.84 0.63
N GLY A 239 -1.53 3.24 -0.42
CA GLY A 239 -2.63 3.81 -1.20
C GLY A 239 -3.99 3.67 -0.50
N PRO A 240 -5.06 4.14 -1.13
CA PRO A 240 -6.40 3.98 -0.60
C PRO A 240 -6.81 2.50 -0.54
N LYS A 241 -7.70 2.18 0.41
CA LYS A 241 -8.31 0.87 0.51
C LYS A 241 -9.35 0.68 -0.60
N SER A 242 -9.57 -0.57 -1.01
CA SER A 242 -10.68 -0.99 -1.86
C SER A 242 -12.03 -0.70 -1.19
N ASN A 243 -13.11 -0.89 -1.94
CA ASN A 243 -14.43 -1.09 -1.33
C ASN A 243 -14.37 -2.29 -0.37
N GLU A 244 -15.22 -2.28 0.65
CA GLU A 244 -15.44 -3.44 1.51
C GLU A 244 -16.24 -4.50 0.77
N GLU A 245 -15.80 -5.76 0.88
CA GLU A 245 -16.52 -6.96 0.44
C GLU A 245 -16.86 -7.78 1.67
N CYS A 246 -18.14 -7.87 2.01
CA CYS A 246 -18.61 -8.58 3.20
C CYS A 246 -19.22 -9.92 2.79
N LEU A 247 -18.68 -11.00 3.35
CA LEU A 247 -19.05 -12.36 3.02
C LEU A 247 -19.38 -13.15 4.27
N LYS A 248 -20.35 -14.04 4.15
CA LYS A 248 -20.75 -14.95 5.23
C LYS A 248 -20.40 -16.38 4.85
N ILE A 249 -19.75 -17.09 5.75
CA ILE A 249 -19.62 -18.55 5.66
C ILE A 249 -20.84 -19.20 6.30
N MET A 250 -21.53 -20.04 5.54
CA MET A 250 -22.62 -20.85 6.06
C MET A 250 -22.09 -21.94 6.97
N VAL A 251 -22.87 -22.30 7.99
CA VAL A 251 -22.57 -23.47 8.83
C VAL A 251 -22.79 -24.75 8.02
N ASN A 252 -21.80 -25.63 8.00
CA ASN A 252 -21.94 -26.94 7.33
C ASN A 252 -22.88 -27.87 8.11
N TYR A 253 -23.30 -29.00 7.51
CA TYR A 253 -24.00 -30.04 8.26
C TYR A 253 -23.04 -30.68 9.28
N PRO A 254 -23.58 -31.25 10.40
CA PRO A 254 -22.74 -31.90 11.38
C PRO A 254 -22.10 -33.18 10.84
N ASP A 255 -20.87 -33.42 11.28
CA ASP A 255 -20.16 -34.66 11.02
C ASP A 255 -20.43 -35.74 12.10
N GLN A 256 -19.70 -36.88 12.04
CA GLN A 256 -19.81 -38.00 12.96
C GLN A 256 -21.26 -38.50 13.16
N LEU A 257 -21.97 -38.59 12.04
CA LEU A 257 -23.34 -39.04 12.03
C LEU A 257 -23.42 -40.52 12.44
N SER A 258 -24.35 -40.84 13.31
CA SER A 258 -24.68 -42.23 13.68
C SER A 258 -26.17 -42.41 13.86
N ILE A 259 -26.71 -43.54 13.42
CA ILE A 259 -28.09 -43.91 13.60
C ILE A 259 -28.16 -45.29 14.17
N VAL A 260 -29.10 -45.54 15.10
CA VAL A 260 -29.33 -46.85 15.72
C VAL A 260 -30.81 -47.05 15.87
N GLY A 261 -31.31 -48.13 15.21
CA GLY A 261 -32.62 -48.69 15.41
C GLY A 261 -32.68 -49.50 16.71
N ASP A 262 -33.70 -49.29 17.49
CA ASP A 262 -33.96 -49.97 18.75
C ASP A 262 -35.47 -50.32 18.81
N VAL A 263 -35.95 -50.93 19.90
CA VAL A 263 -37.35 -51.31 20.05
C VAL A 263 -38.29 -50.12 19.96
N LYS A 264 -39.08 -50.06 18.89
CA LYS A 264 -40.06 -48.97 18.57
C LYS A 264 -39.44 -47.56 18.48
N ARG A 265 -38.15 -47.45 18.27
CA ARG A 265 -37.50 -46.15 18.13
C ARG A 265 -36.25 -46.18 17.27
N VAL A 266 -35.86 -45.02 16.80
CA VAL A 266 -34.56 -44.72 16.17
C VAL A 266 -33.90 -43.60 16.96
N ILE A 267 -32.60 -43.72 17.20
CA ILE A 267 -31.77 -42.70 17.80
C ILE A 267 -30.76 -42.24 16.74
N PHE A 268 -30.86 -40.99 16.33
CA PHE A 268 -29.97 -40.33 15.38
C PHE A 268 -29.07 -39.31 16.13
N LYS A 269 -27.76 -39.41 15.99
CA LYS A 269 -26.76 -38.63 16.70
C LYS A 269 -25.75 -38.02 15.73
N TRP A 270 -25.17 -36.90 16.14
CA TRP A 270 -24.16 -36.16 15.40
C TRP A 270 -23.20 -35.40 16.30
N ALA A 271 -22.04 -34.94 15.78
CA ALA A 271 -21.16 -34.01 16.51
C ALA A 271 -21.76 -32.60 16.54
N LYS A 272 -21.49 -31.84 17.61
CA LYS A 272 -21.84 -30.41 17.65
C LYS A 272 -20.99 -29.64 16.64
N MET A 273 -21.65 -28.79 15.83
CA MET A 273 -21.00 -27.91 14.90
C MET A 273 -20.73 -26.53 15.51
N ILE A 274 -19.54 -26.00 15.26
CA ILE A 274 -19.20 -24.62 15.61
C ILE A 274 -20.03 -23.69 14.72
N GLY A 275 -20.64 -22.66 15.31
CA GLY A 275 -21.50 -21.71 14.61
C GLY A 275 -22.97 -22.16 14.49
N ALA A 276 -23.32 -23.41 14.86
CA ALA A 276 -24.71 -23.85 14.88
C ALA A 276 -25.40 -23.49 16.19
N GLU A 277 -26.56 -22.85 16.11
CA GLU A 277 -27.45 -22.53 17.22
C GLU A 277 -28.48 -23.65 17.47
N LEU A 278 -28.93 -24.31 16.41
CA LEU A 278 -29.83 -25.44 16.46
C LEU A 278 -29.70 -26.33 15.21
N TYR A 279 -30.39 -27.45 15.20
CA TYR A 279 -30.36 -28.42 14.11
C TYR A 279 -31.79 -28.70 13.66
N HIS A 280 -32.04 -28.77 12.35
CA HIS A 280 -33.24 -29.25 11.73
C HIS A 280 -33.10 -30.72 11.36
N ILE A 281 -34.07 -31.55 11.75
CA ILE A 281 -34.11 -32.99 11.47
C ILE A 281 -35.20 -33.23 10.42
N TYR A 282 -34.84 -34.01 9.41
CA TYR A 282 -35.69 -34.38 8.30
C TYR A 282 -35.87 -35.89 8.25
N ARG A 283 -37.11 -36.32 8.00
CA ARG A 283 -37.42 -37.64 7.55
C ARG A 283 -37.10 -37.73 6.05
N VAL A 284 -36.44 -38.77 5.63
CA VAL A 284 -36.14 -39.02 4.23
C VAL A 284 -36.91 -40.26 3.77
N ASP A 285 -37.71 -40.12 2.74
CA ASP A 285 -38.33 -41.23 2.06
C ASP A 285 -37.26 -42.01 1.27
N LYS A 286 -37.11 -43.31 1.54
CA LYS A 286 -36.02 -44.06 0.99
C LYS A 286 -36.10 -44.35 -0.52
N ASP A 287 -37.35 -44.35 -1.04
CA ASP A 287 -37.63 -44.70 -2.45
C ASP A 287 -37.57 -43.46 -3.35
N SER A 288 -38.14 -42.35 -2.89
CA SER A 288 -38.17 -41.07 -3.61
C SER A 288 -36.99 -40.13 -3.27
N GLY A 289 -36.37 -40.32 -2.10
CA GLY A 289 -35.40 -39.37 -1.55
C GLY A 289 -36.00 -38.09 -1.05
N GLU A 290 -37.34 -37.94 -1.02
CA GLU A 290 -38.04 -36.78 -0.55
C GLU A 290 -37.79 -36.55 0.94
N LYS A 291 -37.50 -35.29 1.32
CA LYS A 291 -37.16 -34.88 2.68
C LYS A 291 -38.28 -34.06 3.29
N THR A 292 -38.81 -34.53 4.39
CA THR A 292 -39.87 -33.86 5.16
C THR A 292 -39.32 -33.38 6.50
N PHE A 293 -39.47 -32.11 6.81
CA PHE A 293 -39.09 -31.52 8.09
C PHE A 293 -39.88 -32.16 9.22
N LEU A 294 -39.18 -32.60 10.27
CA LEU A 294 -39.80 -33.18 11.47
C LEU A 294 -39.78 -32.25 12.66
N THR A 295 -38.63 -31.75 13.02
CA THR A 295 -38.47 -30.97 14.25
C THR A 295 -37.11 -30.25 14.27
N SER A 296 -36.94 -29.37 15.26
CA SER A 296 -35.65 -28.71 15.56
C SER A 296 -35.18 -29.08 16.96
N THR A 297 -33.87 -29.12 17.17
CA THR A 297 -33.25 -29.36 18.48
C THR A 297 -31.99 -28.55 18.66
N LYS A 298 -31.70 -28.12 19.89
CA LYS A 298 -30.35 -27.59 20.29
C LYS A 298 -29.39 -28.70 20.74
N GLY A 299 -29.93 -29.90 20.92
CA GLY A 299 -29.12 -31.09 21.25
C GLY A 299 -28.40 -31.62 20.03
N ASN A 300 -27.53 -32.58 20.25
CA ASN A 300 -26.78 -33.27 19.24
C ASN A 300 -27.32 -34.70 19.00
N TYR A 301 -28.60 -34.92 19.28
CA TYR A 301 -29.30 -36.16 18.98
C TYR A 301 -30.79 -35.91 18.83
N TYR A 302 -31.42 -36.83 18.13
CA TYR A 302 -32.91 -36.91 17.99
C TYR A 302 -33.36 -38.34 18.22
N GLU A 303 -34.43 -38.53 19.00
CA GLU A 303 -35.05 -39.80 19.25
C GLU A 303 -36.46 -39.80 18.65
N HIS A 304 -36.72 -40.66 17.69
CA HIS A 304 -38.01 -40.85 17.09
C HIS A 304 -38.67 -42.11 17.66
N LYS A 305 -39.78 -41.97 18.37
CA LYS A 305 -40.50 -43.05 19.09
C LYS A 305 -41.79 -43.46 18.38
N GLY A 306 -42.27 -44.64 18.75
CA GLY A 306 -43.60 -45.14 18.27
C GLY A 306 -43.55 -45.66 16.84
N LEU A 307 -42.39 -46.05 16.40
CA LEU A 307 -42.14 -46.56 15.04
C LEU A 307 -42.56 -48.01 14.92
N GLU A 308 -42.85 -48.45 13.67
CA GLU A 308 -43.23 -49.82 13.34
C GLU A 308 -41.98 -50.72 13.30
N PHE A 309 -42.14 -51.98 13.75
CA PHE A 309 -41.08 -52.96 13.71
C PHE A 309 -40.70 -53.38 12.27
N ASP A 310 -39.49 -53.87 12.11
CA ASP A 310 -38.97 -54.38 10.85
C ASP A 310 -39.07 -53.36 9.69
N THR A 311 -39.16 -52.07 10.04
CA THR A 311 -39.28 -50.96 9.10
C THR A 311 -38.03 -50.11 9.15
N GLU A 312 -37.47 -49.81 7.98
CA GLU A 312 -36.31 -48.95 7.81
C GLU A 312 -36.76 -47.48 7.84
N TYR A 313 -36.01 -46.68 8.63
CA TYR A 313 -36.28 -45.25 8.78
C TYR A 313 -35.03 -44.45 8.48
N CYS A 314 -35.14 -43.49 7.56
CA CYS A 314 -34.06 -42.69 7.08
C CYS A 314 -34.18 -41.22 7.53
N TYR A 315 -33.04 -40.62 7.90
CA TYR A 315 -33.00 -39.24 8.38
C TYR A 315 -31.80 -38.48 7.78
N SER A 316 -31.96 -37.16 7.71
CA SER A 316 -30.87 -36.19 7.51
C SER A 316 -30.97 -35.05 8.51
N VAL A 317 -29.89 -34.34 8.73
CA VAL A 317 -29.81 -33.22 9.65
C VAL A 317 -29.10 -32.05 8.97
N SER A 318 -29.54 -30.80 9.24
CA SER A 318 -28.84 -29.58 8.88
C SER A 318 -28.52 -28.74 10.10
N SER A 319 -27.54 -27.88 10.02
CA SER A 319 -27.21 -26.90 11.04
C SER A 319 -27.86 -25.57 10.71
N ILE A 320 -28.34 -24.87 11.72
CA ILE A 320 -28.93 -23.52 11.62
C ILE A 320 -28.03 -22.56 12.41
N ASP A 321 -27.64 -21.45 11.81
CA ASP A 321 -26.81 -20.44 12.45
C ASP A 321 -27.63 -19.45 13.32
N GLN A 322 -26.92 -18.46 13.88
CA GLN A 322 -27.53 -17.43 14.72
C GLN A 322 -28.53 -16.52 13.98
N ASP A 323 -28.43 -16.41 12.66
CA ASP A 323 -29.31 -15.59 11.81
C ASP A 323 -30.51 -16.39 11.28
N ASN A 324 -30.66 -17.65 11.72
CA ASN A 324 -31.62 -18.64 11.26
C ASN A 324 -31.46 -19.05 9.78
N GLU A 325 -30.23 -18.95 9.27
CA GLU A 325 -29.91 -19.49 7.95
C GLU A 325 -29.52 -20.97 8.06
N GLU A 326 -30.13 -21.76 7.17
CA GLU A 326 -29.93 -23.20 7.13
C GLU A 326 -28.76 -23.57 6.22
N GLY A 327 -27.78 -24.29 6.79
CA GLY A 327 -26.69 -24.89 6.04
C GLY A 327 -27.14 -26.10 5.21
N PRO A 328 -26.22 -26.72 4.48
CA PRO A 328 -26.52 -27.92 3.70
C PRO A 328 -27.00 -29.06 4.60
N GLN A 329 -27.82 -29.94 4.04
CA GLN A 329 -28.26 -31.13 4.74
C GLN A 329 -27.23 -32.25 4.64
N SER A 330 -27.10 -33.02 5.71
CA SER A 330 -26.20 -34.17 5.79
C SER A 330 -26.57 -35.26 4.77
N PRO A 331 -25.65 -36.17 4.50
CA PRO A 331 -25.98 -37.48 3.92
C PRO A 331 -27.13 -38.16 4.69
N THR A 332 -27.94 -38.92 3.98
CA THR A 332 -29.02 -39.67 4.57
C THR A 332 -28.45 -40.86 5.33
N MET A 333 -28.93 -41.08 6.55
CA MET A 333 -28.62 -42.20 7.40
C MET A 333 -29.91 -43.03 7.67
N CYS A 334 -29.83 -44.31 7.54
CA CYS A 334 -30.96 -45.20 7.71
C CYS A 334 -30.61 -46.33 8.69
N ASP A 335 -31.64 -46.80 9.44
CA ASP A 335 -31.55 -48.02 10.20
C ASP A 335 -32.95 -48.65 10.41
N VAL A 336 -33.00 -49.91 10.75
CA VAL A 336 -34.23 -50.71 10.90
C VAL A 336 -34.63 -50.75 12.38
N VAL A 337 -35.92 -50.51 12.63
CA VAL A 337 -36.51 -50.63 13.97
C VAL A 337 -36.62 -52.11 14.34
N LEU A 338 -35.98 -52.46 15.45
CA LEU A 338 -35.94 -53.85 15.92
C LEU A 338 -37.22 -54.27 16.64
N PRO A 339 -37.69 -55.52 16.47
CA PRO A 339 -38.73 -56.07 17.32
C PRO A 339 -38.21 -56.29 18.74
N PRO A 340 -39.08 -56.38 19.73
CA PRO A 340 -38.64 -56.74 21.09
C PRO A 340 -37.98 -58.11 21.08
N PRO A 341 -37.00 -58.35 21.90
CA PRO A 341 -36.33 -59.64 21.98
C PRO A 341 -37.40 -60.71 22.41
N HIS A 342 -37.53 -61.76 21.59
CA HIS A 342 -38.31 -62.92 21.95
C HIS A 342 -37.51 -63.77 22.90
N LEU A 343 -37.90 -63.77 24.17
CA LEU A 343 -37.44 -64.75 25.13
C LEU A 343 -38.26 -66.04 24.88
N SER A 344 -37.72 -67.05 24.25
CA SER A 344 -38.28 -68.40 24.22
C SER A 344 -37.61 -69.17 25.32
N LEU A 345 -38.43 -69.66 26.24
CA LEU A 345 -37.97 -70.68 27.19
C LEU A 345 -37.78 -71.97 26.44
N ILE A 346 -36.56 -72.33 26.13
CA ILE A 346 -36.23 -73.50 25.29
C ILE A 346 -36.26 -74.75 26.15
N ASP A 347 -35.90 -74.69 27.42
CA ASP A 347 -35.96 -75.81 28.37
C ASP A 347 -35.98 -75.29 29.80
N VAL A 348 -36.75 -75.92 30.65
CA VAL A 348 -36.77 -75.73 32.11
C VAL A 348 -36.49 -77.02 32.76
N THR A 349 -35.31 -77.17 33.24
CA THR A 349 -34.93 -78.35 34.05
C THR A 349 -35.08 -77.99 35.52
N PHE A 350 -36.00 -78.71 36.17
CA PHE A 350 -36.13 -78.60 37.62
C PHE A 350 -35.16 -79.57 38.27
N VAL A 351 -34.29 -79.05 39.12
CA VAL A 351 -33.38 -79.88 39.91
C VAL A 351 -33.85 -79.84 41.35
N GLU A 352 -34.18 -80.94 41.86
CA GLU A 352 -34.57 -81.09 43.25
C GLU A 352 -33.35 -81.14 44.16
N GLU A 353 -33.31 -80.20 45.17
CA GLU A 353 -32.27 -80.24 46.24
C GLU A 353 -32.39 -81.48 47.13
N SER A 354 -33.56 -82.05 47.27
CA SER A 354 -33.80 -83.22 48.14
C SER A 354 -33.56 -84.54 47.51
N GLY A 355 -33.45 -84.61 46.17
CA GLY A 355 -33.24 -85.84 45.39
C GLY A 355 -34.41 -86.83 45.40
N ASN A 356 -35.67 -86.33 45.65
CA ASN A 356 -36.86 -87.21 45.75
C ASN A 356 -37.84 -87.07 44.54
N ASP A 357 -37.40 -86.35 43.49
CA ASP A 357 -38.14 -86.06 42.25
C ASP A 357 -39.51 -85.37 42.42
N LEU A 358 -39.73 -84.67 43.56
CA LEU A 358 -40.97 -83.94 43.86
C LEU A 358 -40.64 -82.50 44.42
N LEU A 359 -41.05 -81.47 43.75
CA LEU A 359 -40.94 -80.04 44.24
C LEU A 359 -41.97 -79.85 45.36
N ASP A 360 -41.49 -79.71 46.60
CA ASP A 360 -42.34 -79.32 47.74
C ASP A 360 -42.27 -77.79 47.96
N GLY A 361 -43.17 -77.25 48.69
CA GLY A 361 -43.29 -75.79 48.90
C GLY A 361 -42.13 -75.14 49.68
N ARG A 362 -41.01 -75.85 49.89
CA ARG A 362 -39.80 -75.34 50.59
C ARG A 362 -38.51 -75.38 49.77
N GLU A 363 -38.57 -75.95 48.57
CA GLU A 363 -37.41 -76.09 47.70
C GLU A 363 -37.32 -74.93 46.69
N ASN A 364 -36.13 -74.46 46.43
CA ASN A 364 -35.84 -73.42 45.43
C ASN A 364 -35.56 -74.06 44.07
N ALA A 365 -36.26 -73.62 43.02
CA ALA A 365 -35.94 -73.96 41.66
C ALA A 365 -34.88 -73.02 41.11
N LEU A 366 -33.83 -73.60 40.58
CA LEU A 366 -32.81 -72.85 39.86
C LEU A 366 -33.20 -72.80 38.37
N PHE A 367 -33.42 -71.66 37.82
CA PHE A 367 -33.62 -71.50 36.41
C PHE A 367 -32.25 -71.34 35.74
N ILE A 368 -31.87 -72.20 34.84
CA ILE A 368 -30.63 -72.16 34.03
C ILE A 368 -30.94 -71.74 32.61
#